data_a89d0cc122ae81edc99977c1af45cc9c
#
_entry.id   a89d0cc122ae81edc99977c1af45cc9c
#
_cell.length_a   1.000
_cell.length_b   1.000
_cell.length_c   1.000
_cell.angle_alpha   90.00
_cell.angle_beta   90.00
_cell.angle_gamma   90.00
#
_symmetry.space_group_name_H-M   'P 1'
#
loop_
_entity.id
_entity.type
_entity.pdbx_description
1 polymer ?
#
loop_
_entity_poly.entity_id
_entity_poly.type
_entity_poly.pdbx_seq_one_letter_code
_entity_poly.pdbx_strand_id
1 'polypeptide(L)'
;MKAGIVGLPNVGKSTLFNCLSNAKAQSANFPFCTIEPNIGVVNVPDIRLEKLEELVNPEKVIPATVEIVDIAGLVKGASKGEGLGNQFLANIRETDALLHVLRCFDNDNIIHVDASINPVRDKETIDIELQLKDLETVQKRLERVKRTAKTGNKEAQLELEVLLKVEQTLLQGTSVRTLSFNEKELEFISSLQLITIKPVLYVCNVDESSAVSGNSYVDMVKEAVKNEDAEVIILAVGTEADISELEDYDERQLFLEDIGLKEAGVSRLIRSAYKLLNLQTYFTAGVKEVRAWTIPIGATGPKAAGVIHTDFEKGFIRAETISYEDYVTYGTETKVKEAGKMRVEGKEYVVQDGDVMHFRFNV
;
A
#
# COMPACT_ATOMS: atom_id res chain seq x y z
N MET A 1 1.60 -5.65 6.39
CA MET A 1 1.15 -4.25 6.17
C MET A 1 -0.05 -4.27 5.24
N LYS A 2 -1.05 -3.42 5.53
CA LYS A 2 -2.37 -3.48 4.91
C LYS A 2 -2.71 -2.15 4.25
N ALA A 3 -3.19 -2.16 3.00
CA ALA A 3 -3.80 -0.99 2.36
C ALA A 3 -5.33 -1.13 2.37
N GLY A 4 -6.04 -0.11 2.85
CA GLY A 4 -7.49 -0.10 2.92
C GLY A 4 -8.13 0.62 1.73
N ILE A 5 -9.08 -0.01 1.05
CA ILE A 5 -9.86 0.64 0.00
C ILE A 5 -10.98 1.44 0.67
N VAL A 6 -11.00 2.76 0.42
CA VAL A 6 -12.02 3.68 0.93
C VAL A 6 -12.66 4.46 -0.22
N GLY A 7 -13.83 5.02 0.01
CA GLY A 7 -14.57 5.83 -0.97
C GLY A 7 -16.08 5.82 -0.69
N LEU A 8 -16.83 6.68 -1.34
CA LEU A 8 -18.29 6.72 -1.25
C LEU A 8 -18.95 5.43 -1.80
N PRO A 9 -20.20 5.15 -1.49
CA PRO A 9 -20.95 4.07 -2.15
C PRO A 9 -20.98 4.23 -3.67
N ASN A 10 -21.00 3.10 -4.38
CA ASN A 10 -21.15 3.03 -5.85
C ASN A 10 -20.02 3.70 -6.68
N VAL A 11 -18.81 3.85 -6.11
CA VAL A 11 -17.63 4.36 -6.85
C VAL A 11 -16.77 3.26 -7.48
N GLY A 12 -17.13 1.97 -7.28
CA GLY A 12 -16.40 0.82 -7.84
C GLY A 12 -15.46 0.09 -6.86
N LYS A 13 -15.53 0.35 -5.53
CA LYS A 13 -14.64 -0.27 -4.53
C LYS A 13 -14.67 -1.79 -4.54
N SER A 14 -15.86 -2.39 -4.42
CA SER A 14 -16.00 -3.85 -4.35
C SER A 14 -15.64 -4.52 -5.67
N THR A 15 -15.92 -3.88 -6.81
CA THR A 15 -15.45 -4.35 -8.12
C THR A 15 -13.92 -4.35 -8.17
N LEU A 16 -13.30 -3.25 -7.75
CA LEU A 16 -11.83 -3.15 -7.67
C LEU A 16 -11.23 -4.22 -6.74
N PHE A 17 -11.82 -4.42 -5.57
CA PHE A 17 -11.37 -5.46 -4.63
C PHE A 17 -11.47 -6.86 -5.25
N ASN A 18 -12.53 -7.14 -5.99
CA ASN A 18 -12.70 -8.42 -6.70
C ASN A 18 -11.64 -8.59 -7.79
N CYS A 19 -11.35 -7.56 -8.61
CA CYS A 19 -10.28 -7.60 -9.60
C CYS A 19 -8.92 -7.90 -8.94
N LEU A 20 -8.60 -7.23 -7.83
CA LEU A 20 -7.38 -7.46 -7.06
C LEU A 20 -7.32 -8.89 -6.50
N SER A 21 -8.43 -9.40 -6.01
CA SER A 21 -8.51 -10.75 -5.42
C SER A 21 -8.47 -11.84 -6.48
N ASN A 22 -9.07 -11.63 -7.65
CA ASN A 22 -9.05 -12.56 -8.77
C ASN A 22 -7.66 -12.65 -9.43
N ALA A 23 -6.88 -11.59 -9.44
CA ALA A 23 -5.48 -11.62 -9.85
C ALA A 23 -4.64 -12.66 -9.07
N LYS A 24 -5.12 -13.08 -7.88
CA LYS A 24 -4.54 -14.16 -7.07
C LYS A 24 -4.86 -15.56 -7.61
N ALA A 25 -6.07 -15.79 -8.12
CA ALA A 25 -6.52 -17.10 -8.56
C ALA A 25 -5.73 -17.62 -9.78
N GLN A 26 -5.12 -16.72 -10.54
CA GLN A 26 -4.37 -17.02 -11.75
C GLN A 26 -2.88 -17.32 -11.52
N SER A 27 -2.34 -17.05 -10.32
CA SER A 27 -0.94 -17.28 -9.96
C SER A 27 -0.78 -18.30 -8.84
N ALA A 28 -1.02 -19.58 -9.12
CA ALA A 28 -0.65 -20.76 -8.32
C ALA A 28 -1.38 -21.05 -6.99
N ASN A 29 -1.68 -22.29 -6.80
CA ASN A 29 -2.18 -23.01 -5.63
C ASN A 29 -1.40 -22.71 -4.33
N PHE A 30 -1.83 -21.74 -3.55
CA PHE A 30 -1.34 -21.56 -2.18
C PHE A 30 -2.29 -22.22 -1.18
N PRO A 31 -1.84 -23.24 -0.41
CA PRO A 31 -2.72 -24.05 0.46
C PRO A 31 -3.12 -23.40 1.80
N PHE A 32 -2.68 -22.20 2.16
CA PHE A 32 -2.92 -21.63 3.50
C PHE A 32 -3.27 -20.12 3.48
N CYS A 33 -4.36 -19.75 2.82
CA CYS A 33 -4.92 -18.42 3.04
C CYS A 33 -6.30 -18.58 3.68
N THR A 34 -6.38 -18.34 4.98
CA THR A 34 -7.63 -18.04 5.65
C THR A 34 -8.19 -16.78 5.01
N ILE A 35 -9.27 -16.90 4.25
CA ILE A 35 -9.99 -15.76 3.67
C ILE A 35 -10.82 -15.18 4.83
N GLU A 36 -10.29 -14.19 5.51
CA GLU A 36 -11.14 -13.32 6.31
C GLU A 36 -12.02 -12.53 5.35
N PRO A 37 -13.33 -12.39 5.62
CA PRO A 37 -14.20 -11.57 4.78
C PRO A 37 -13.59 -10.16 4.66
N ASN A 38 -13.43 -9.68 3.44
CA ASN A 38 -12.90 -8.36 3.08
C ASN A 38 -11.36 -8.17 3.19
N ILE A 39 -10.55 -9.22 3.38
CA ILE A 39 -9.09 -9.14 3.29
C ILE A 39 -8.61 -9.99 2.10
N GLY A 40 -7.98 -9.33 1.12
CA GLY A 40 -7.32 -9.97 -0.01
C GLY A 40 -5.80 -9.92 0.16
N VAL A 41 -5.13 -11.08 0.06
CA VAL A 41 -3.66 -11.12 -0.09
C VAL A 41 -3.37 -11.17 -1.59
N VAL A 42 -2.67 -10.18 -2.11
CA VAL A 42 -2.47 -9.98 -3.54
C VAL A 42 -1.00 -10.12 -3.89
N ASN A 43 -0.69 -10.82 -4.99
CA ASN A 43 0.68 -10.94 -5.47
C ASN A 43 1.16 -9.62 -6.07
N VAL A 44 2.40 -9.25 -5.77
CA VAL A 44 3.06 -8.07 -6.34
C VAL A 44 3.71 -8.46 -7.67
N PRO A 45 3.26 -7.91 -8.81
CA PRO A 45 3.88 -8.17 -10.10
C PRO A 45 5.31 -7.63 -10.13
N ASP A 46 6.29 -8.51 -10.41
CA ASP A 46 7.71 -8.14 -10.46
C ASP A 46 8.43 -8.92 -11.57
N ILE A 47 8.78 -8.23 -12.64
CA ILE A 47 9.50 -8.82 -13.80
C ILE A 47 10.85 -9.39 -13.42
N ARG A 48 11.44 -8.94 -12.30
CA ARG A 48 12.72 -9.46 -11.81
C ARG A 48 12.58 -10.90 -11.32
N LEU A 49 11.44 -11.25 -10.74
CA LEU A 49 11.13 -12.61 -10.30
C LEU A 49 11.05 -13.58 -11.50
N GLU A 50 10.36 -13.15 -12.57
CA GLU A 50 10.25 -13.92 -13.83
C GLU A 50 11.64 -14.13 -14.44
N LYS A 51 12.49 -13.10 -14.45
CA LYS A 51 13.85 -13.23 -14.96
C LYS A 51 14.73 -14.15 -14.14
N LEU A 52 14.59 -14.16 -12.82
CA LEU A 52 15.28 -15.11 -11.94
C LEU A 52 14.78 -16.54 -12.14
N GLU A 53 13.47 -16.74 -12.38
CA GLU A 53 12.89 -18.02 -12.76
C GLU A 53 13.55 -18.60 -14.02
N GLU A 54 13.64 -17.80 -15.09
CA GLU A 54 14.32 -18.21 -16.34
C GLU A 54 15.78 -18.63 -16.12
N LEU A 55 16.52 -17.88 -15.27
CA LEU A 55 17.95 -18.12 -15.04
C LEU A 55 18.21 -19.34 -14.14
N VAL A 56 17.38 -19.55 -13.14
CA VAL A 56 17.57 -20.60 -12.12
C VAL A 56 16.84 -21.88 -12.47
N ASN A 57 15.73 -21.79 -13.22
CA ASN A 57 14.82 -22.89 -13.54
C ASN A 57 14.41 -23.70 -12.28
N PRO A 58 13.78 -23.06 -11.29
CA PRO A 58 13.47 -23.67 -9.99
C PRO A 58 12.26 -24.60 -10.07
N GLU A 59 12.09 -25.47 -9.07
CA GLU A 59 10.88 -26.28 -8.92
C GLU A 59 9.64 -25.43 -8.56
N LYS A 60 9.85 -24.27 -7.93
CA LYS A 60 8.77 -23.39 -7.45
C LYS A 60 9.17 -21.92 -7.46
N VAL A 61 8.21 -21.05 -7.83
CA VAL A 61 8.34 -19.59 -7.78
C VAL A 61 7.29 -19.01 -6.85
N ILE A 62 7.70 -18.11 -5.93
CA ILE A 62 6.80 -17.50 -4.96
C ILE A 62 6.96 -15.97 -5.03
N PRO A 63 5.92 -15.22 -5.45
CA PRO A 63 5.93 -13.77 -5.50
C PRO A 63 5.85 -13.14 -4.10
N ALA A 64 6.25 -11.87 -4.01
CA ALA A 64 5.93 -11.01 -2.89
C ALA A 64 4.42 -10.75 -2.82
N THR A 65 3.91 -10.44 -1.63
CA THR A 65 2.47 -10.20 -1.44
C THR A 65 2.22 -8.92 -0.64
N VAL A 66 1.05 -8.32 -0.87
CA VAL A 66 0.50 -7.21 -0.09
C VAL A 66 -0.93 -7.52 0.33
N GLU A 67 -1.31 -7.08 1.52
CA GLU A 67 -2.68 -7.23 2.00
C GLU A 67 -3.51 -6.00 1.61
N ILE A 68 -4.67 -6.24 0.98
CA ILE A 68 -5.66 -5.21 0.62
C ILE A 68 -6.95 -5.52 1.38
N VAL A 69 -7.54 -4.50 1.99
CA VAL A 69 -8.77 -4.62 2.79
C VAL A 69 -9.88 -3.83 2.11
N ASP A 70 -11.00 -4.48 1.77
CA ASP A 70 -12.22 -3.76 1.35
C ASP A 70 -12.92 -3.21 2.59
N ILE A 71 -12.88 -1.90 2.73
CA ILE A 71 -13.53 -1.21 3.83
C ILE A 71 -14.90 -0.74 3.34
N ALA A 72 -15.97 -1.23 3.98
CA ALA A 72 -17.34 -0.89 3.64
C ALA A 72 -17.51 0.64 3.48
N GLY A 73 -18.28 1.06 2.47
CA GLY A 73 -18.37 2.48 2.09
C GLY A 73 -18.81 3.40 3.23
N LEU A 74 -18.15 4.55 3.33
CA LEU A 74 -18.53 5.61 4.27
C LEU A 74 -19.88 6.20 3.88
N VAL A 75 -20.76 6.34 4.84
CA VAL A 75 -21.98 7.15 4.72
C VAL A 75 -21.74 8.46 5.47
N LYS A 76 -22.17 9.58 4.89
CA LYS A 76 -22.11 10.91 5.50
C LYS A 76 -22.65 10.89 6.95
N GLY A 77 -21.89 11.42 7.92
CA GLY A 77 -22.25 11.39 9.34
C GLY A 77 -21.68 10.20 10.13
N ALA A 78 -20.76 9.43 9.55
CA ALA A 78 -20.12 8.29 10.23
C ALA A 78 -19.34 8.71 11.49
N SER A 79 -18.80 9.92 11.52
CA SER A 79 -18.08 10.47 12.68
C SER A 79 -19.01 10.75 13.89
N LYS A 80 -20.31 10.92 13.68
CA LYS A 80 -21.28 11.20 14.75
C LYS A 80 -21.76 9.97 15.53
N GLY A 81 -21.24 8.78 15.21
CA GLY A 81 -21.14 7.72 16.21
C GLY A 81 -22.28 6.72 16.33
N GLU A 82 -23.13 6.51 15.35
CA GLU A 82 -24.11 5.44 15.42
C GLU A 82 -23.74 4.25 14.48
N GLY A 83 -23.46 3.09 15.07
CA GLY A 83 -23.42 1.80 14.39
C GLY A 83 -22.27 1.62 13.37
N LEU A 84 -22.60 1.52 12.08
CA LEU A 84 -21.71 1.16 10.98
C LEU A 84 -20.54 2.15 10.77
N GLY A 85 -20.71 3.44 11.10
CA GLY A 85 -19.65 4.44 10.97
C GLY A 85 -18.47 4.20 11.91
N ASN A 86 -18.71 3.79 13.15
CA ASN A 86 -17.62 3.45 14.09
C ASN A 86 -16.84 2.21 13.65
N GLN A 87 -17.52 1.21 13.08
CA GLN A 87 -16.87 0.01 12.56
C GLN A 87 -16.01 0.34 11.34
N PHE A 88 -16.50 1.18 10.43
CA PHE A 88 -15.74 1.70 9.31
C PHE A 88 -14.43 2.38 9.77
N LEU A 89 -14.50 3.30 10.73
CA LEU A 89 -13.34 4.01 11.25
C LEU A 89 -12.37 3.08 12.01
N ALA A 90 -12.88 2.03 12.67
CA ALA A 90 -12.06 1.00 13.30
C ALA A 90 -11.27 0.20 12.24
N ASN A 91 -11.93 -0.24 11.17
CA ASN A 91 -11.28 -0.96 10.08
C ASN A 91 -10.18 -0.11 9.41
N ILE A 92 -10.43 1.20 9.19
CA ILE A 92 -9.39 2.10 8.67
C ILE A 92 -8.19 2.17 9.63
N ARG A 93 -8.39 2.20 10.93
CA ARG A 93 -7.28 2.26 11.90
C ARG A 93 -6.33 1.07 11.80
N GLU A 94 -6.83 -0.09 11.44
CA GLU A 94 -6.06 -1.32 11.29
C GLU A 94 -5.24 -1.38 9.98
N THR A 95 -5.43 -0.42 9.07
CA THR A 95 -4.64 -0.33 7.84
C THR A 95 -3.44 0.61 8.00
N ASP A 96 -2.42 0.45 7.15
CA ASP A 96 -1.20 1.26 7.15
C ASP A 96 -1.24 2.38 6.09
N ALA A 97 -2.06 2.20 5.03
CA ALA A 97 -2.25 3.15 3.95
C ALA A 97 -3.69 3.10 3.42
N LEU A 98 -4.11 4.10 2.66
CA LEU A 98 -5.44 4.19 2.08
C LEU A 98 -5.40 4.27 0.55
N LEU A 99 -6.24 3.48 -0.12
CA LEU A 99 -6.56 3.55 -1.54
C LEU A 99 -7.91 4.25 -1.67
N HIS A 100 -7.90 5.53 -1.95
CA HIS A 100 -9.13 6.33 -2.01
C HIS A 100 -9.71 6.31 -3.43
N VAL A 101 -10.76 5.52 -3.63
CA VAL A 101 -11.43 5.36 -4.93
C VAL A 101 -12.43 6.50 -5.14
N LEU A 102 -12.27 7.21 -6.26
CA LEU A 102 -13.10 8.32 -6.68
C LEU A 102 -13.77 8.00 -8.02
N ARG A 103 -15.06 8.28 -8.13
CA ARG A 103 -15.80 8.11 -9.38
C ARG A 103 -15.52 9.28 -10.32
N CYS A 104 -14.90 8.98 -11.45
CA CYS A 104 -14.50 9.93 -12.49
C CYS A 104 -15.12 9.56 -13.85
N PHE A 105 -16.38 9.10 -13.87
CA PHE A 105 -17.12 8.74 -15.07
C PHE A 105 -18.61 9.01 -14.92
N ASP A 106 -19.28 9.32 -16.01
CA ASP A 106 -20.74 9.47 -16.08
C ASP A 106 -21.40 8.13 -16.42
N ASN A 107 -22.44 7.77 -15.67
CA ASN A 107 -23.28 6.60 -15.97
C ASN A 107 -24.62 6.76 -15.26
N ASP A 108 -25.69 6.99 -16.06
CA ASP A 108 -27.03 7.23 -15.54
C ASP A 108 -27.67 6.01 -14.85
N ASN A 109 -27.14 4.79 -15.11
CA ASN A 109 -27.63 3.56 -14.50
C ASN A 109 -27.03 3.34 -13.10
N ILE A 110 -26.01 4.10 -12.70
CA ILE A 110 -25.35 3.98 -11.41
C ILE A 110 -25.71 5.21 -10.57
N ILE A 111 -26.53 5.02 -9.55
CA ILE A 111 -26.97 6.11 -8.67
C ILE A 111 -25.77 6.66 -7.89
N HIS A 112 -25.58 8.00 -7.94
CA HIS A 112 -24.64 8.71 -7.08
C HIS A 112 -25.33 9.22 -5.82
N VAL A 113 -24.66 9.18 -4.68
CA VAL A 113 -25.23 9.60 -3.37
C VAL A 113 -25.72 11.04 -3.38
N ASP A 114 -24.99 11.94 -4.07
CA ASP A 114 -25.31 13.38 -4.17
C ASP A 114 -25.95 13.76 -5.53
N ALA A 115 -26.51 12.80 -6.26
CA ALA A 115 -27.19 12.99 -7.57
C ALA A 115 -26.35 13.68 -8.67
N SER A 116 -25.08 13.98 -8.42
CA SER A 116 -24.15 14.56 -9.40
C SER A 116 -22.74 14.05 -9.16
N ILE A 117 -21.94 13.93 -10.23
CA ILE A 117 -20.56 13.47 -10.13
C ILE A 117 -19.64 14.65 -9.89
N ASN A 118 -18.91 14.61 -8.80
CA ASN A 118 -17.87 15.56 -8.45
C ASN A 118 -16.83 14.89 -7.55
N PRO A 119 -15.74 14.36 -8.12
CA PRO A 119 -14.74 13.59 -7.37
C PRO A 119 -14.02 14.41 -6.29
N VAL A 120 -13.92 15.73 -6.46
CA VAL A 120 -13.30 16.62 -5.45
C VAL A 120 -14.21 16.73 -4.22
N ARG A 121 -15.49 17.02 -4.41
CA ARG A 121 -16.49 17.03 -3.33
C ARG A 121 -16.55 15.67 -2.61
N ASP A 122 -16.50 14.60 -3.37
CA ASP A 122 -16.58 13.23 -2.81
C ASP A 122 -15.33 12.92 -1.96
N LYS A 123 -14.14 13.34 -2.42
CA LYS A 123 -12.89 13.30 -1.64
C LYS A 123 -13.04 14.11 -0.33
N GLU A 124 -13.47 15.36 -0.43
CA GLU A 124 -13.64 16.25 0.73
C GLU A 124 -14.62 15.69 1.75
N THR A 125 -15.70 15.05 1.29
CA THR A 125 -16.67 14.39 2.18
C THR A 125 -16.02 13.31 3.05
N ILE A 126 -15.18 12.48 2.46
CA ILE A 126 -14.41 11.47 3.20
C ILE A 126 -13.39 12.12 4.13
N ASP A 127 -12.62 13.07 3.62
CA ASP A 127 -11.57 13.75 4.41
C ASP A 127 -12.13 14.42 5.66
N ILE A 128 -13.27 15.11 5.56
CA ILE A 128 -13.93 15.75 6.70
C ILE A 128 -14.32 14.73 7.77
N GLU A 129 -14.90 13.58 7.39
CA GLU A 129 -15.28 12.56 8.36
C GLU A 129 -14.06 11.97 9.09
N LEU A 130 -12.95 11.73 8.38
CA LEU A 130 -11.71 11.25 8.97
C LEU A 130 -11.06 12.31 9.89
N GLN A 131 -11.04 13.57 9.45
CA GLN A 131 -10.50 14.69 10.21
C GLN A 131 -11.29 14.95 11.50
N LEU A 132 -12.63 14.90 11.45
CA LEU A 132 -13.47 15.06 12.63
C LEU A 132 -13.20 13.95 13.66
N LYS A 133 -12.95 12.71 13.20
CA LYS A 133 -12.62 11.62 14.11
C LYS A 133 -11.25 11.78 14.77
N ASP A 134 -10.27 12.22 14.00
CA ASP A 134 -8.94 12.52 14.54
C ASP A 134 -8.98 13.70 15.49
N LEU A 135 -9.74 14.75 15.18
CA LEU A 135 -9.94 15.92 16.03
C LEU A 135 -10.51 15.51 17.41
N GLU A 136 -11.52 14.63 17.43
CA GLU A 136 -12.07 14.08 18.69
C GLU A 136 -10.98 13.35 19.50
N THR A 137 -10.14 12.58 18.84
CA THR A 137 -9.04 11.82 19.48
C THR A 137 -7.99 12.77 20.07
N VAL A 138 -7.58 13.78 19.30
CA VAL A 138 -6.60 14.79 19.69
C VAL A 138 -7.12 15.63 20.86
N GLN A 139 -8.36 16.08 20.82
CA GLN A 139 -8.96 16.88 21.88
C GLN A 139 -9.04 16.14 23.21
N LYS A 140 -9.43 14.85 23.19
CA LYS A 140 -9.41 14.02 24.39
C LYS A 140 -8.00 13.87 24.98
N ARG A 141 -6.97 13.76 24.14
CA ARG A 141 -5.57 13.71 24.59
C ARG A 141 -5.11 15.05 25.14
N LEU A 142 -5.44 16.15 24.47
CA LEU A 142 -5.13 17.53 24.90
C LEU A 142 -5.64 17.83 26.31
N GLU A 143 -6.88 17.43 26.64
CA GLU A 143 -7.42 17.65 28.00
C GLU A 143 -6.58 16.98 29.09
N ARG A 144 -6.02 15.80 28.82
CA ARG A 144 -5.15 15.08 29.77
C ARG A 144 -3.77 15.73 29.85
N VAL A 145 -3.14 15.99 28.72
CA VAL A 145 -1.78 16.53 28.62
C VAL A 145 -1.70 17.95 29.20
N LYS A 146 -2.70 18.80 28.97
CA LYS A 146 -2.80 20.16 29.57
C LYS A 146 -2.67 20.14 31.08
N ARG A 147 -3.21 19.13 31.76
CA ARG A 147 -3.10 19.00 33.24
C ARG A 147 -1.67 18.67 33.66
N THR A 148 -1.02 17.74 33.01
CA THR A 148 0.36 17.32 33.31
C THR A 148 1.37 18.41 32.91
N ALA A 149 1.18 19.11 31.81
CA ALA A 149 2.06 20.18 31.36
C ALA A 149 2.10 21.36 32.38
N LYS A 150 0.98 21.63 33.04
CA LYS A 150 0.90 22.66 34.13
C LYS A 150 1.78 22.36 35.34
N THR A 151 2.17 21.11 35.56
CA THR A 151 3.06 20.73 36.67
C THR A 151 4.56 20.95 36.38
N GLY A 152 4.88 21.53 35.21
CA GLY A 152 6.27 21.79 34.79
C GLY A 152 6.95 20.59 34.11
N ASN A 153 6.23 19.52 33.78
CA ASN A 153 6.79 18.37 33.07
C ASN A 153 7.13 18.77 31.62
N LYS A 154 8.43 18.76 31.29
CA LYS A 154 8.96 19.19 29.98
C LYS A 154 8.48 18.31 28.82
N GLU A 155 8.35 17.02 29.04
CA GLU A 155 7.87 16.08 28.02
C GLU A 155 6.39 16.35 27.69
N ALA A 156 5.56 16.54 28.73
CA ALA A 156 4.15 16.92 28.54
C ALA A 156 3.98 18.30 27.90
N GLN A 157 4.92 19.24 28.10
CA GLN A 157 4.91 20.52 27.41
C GLN A 157 5.19 20.36 25.92
N LEU A 158 6.19 19.54 25.54
CA LEU A 158 6.48 19.24 24.14
C LEU A 158 5.31 18.51 23.47
N GLU A 159 4.75 17.49 24.13
CA GLU A 159 3.57 16.79 23.62
C GLU A 159 2.39 17.76 23.41
N LEU A 160 2.19 18.72 24.34
CA LEU A 160 1.14 19.72 24.21
C LEU A 160 1.32 20.61 22.98
N GLU A 161 2.54 21.05 22.68
CA GLU A 161 2.85 21.86 21.49
C GLU A 161 2.53 21.10 20.21
N VAL A 162 2.94 19.82 20.12
CA VAL A 162 2.67 18.97 18.98
C VAL A 162 1.16 18.76 18.78
N LEU A 163 0.44 18.45 19.85
CA LEU A 163 -1.01 18.23 19.79
C LEU A 163 -1.78 19.50 19.39
N LEU A 164 -1.35 20.69 19.83
CA LEU A 164 -1.95 21.96 19.41
C LEU A 164 -1.73 22.24 17.93
N LYS A 165 -0.54 21.94 17.40
CA LYS A 165 -0.23 22.02 15.97
C LYS A 165 -1.14 21.10 15.15
N VAL A 166 -1.34 19.86 15.59
CA VAL A 166 -2.22 18.89 14.95
C VAL A 166 -3.68 19.33 15.02
N GLU A 167 -4.16 19.79 16.20
CA GLU A 167 -5.53 20.30 16.34
C GLU A 167 -5.80 21.46 15.38
N GLN A 168 -4.89 22.43 15.30
CA GLN A 168 -5.02 23.57 14.40
C GLN A 168 -5.10 23.14 12.94
N THR A 169 -4.27 22.18 12.50
CA THR A 169 -4.27 21.64 11.13
C THR A 169 -5.61 21.00 10.81
N LEU A 170 -6.14 20.16 11.71
CA LEU A 170 -7.43 19.50 11.52
C LEU A 170 -8.59 20.52 11.50
N LEU A 171 -8.56 21.56 12.34
CA LEU A 171 -9.55 22.63 12.34
C LEU A 171 -9.55 23.47 11.05
N GLN A 172 -8.42 23.51 10.34
CA GLN A 172 -8.30 24.14 9.02
C GLN A 172 -8.78 23.24 7.88
N GLY A 173 -9.29 22.04 8.16
CA GLY A 173 -9.72 21.08 7.16
C GLY A 173 -8.55 20.43 6.43
N THR A 174 -7.37 20.35 7.05
CA THR A 174 -6.17 19.78 6.46
C THR A 174 -5.80 18.48 7.18
N SER A 175 -5.39 17.45 6.43
CA SER A 175 -5.00 16.15 6.97
C SER A 175 -3.65 16.21 7.68
N VAL A 176 -3.46 15.40 8.73
CA VAL A 176 -2.22 15.36 9.54
C VAL A 176 -1.00 14.92 8.72
N ARG A 177 -1.17 14.15 7.65
CA ARG A 177 -0.08 13.72 6.74
C ARG A 177 0.67 14.87 6.05
N THR A 178 0.09 16.08 6.03
CA THR A 178 0.76 17.27 5.48
C THR A 178 1.78 17.87 6.43
N LEU A 179 1.81 17.43 7.70
CA LEU A 179 2.75 17.88 8.70
C LEU A 179 4.02 17.02 8.70
N SER A 180 5.16 17.68 8.92
CA SER A 180 6.42 16.98 9.19
C SER A 180 6.65 16.92 10.70
N PHE A 181 7.08 15.76 11.18
CA PHE A 181 7.39 15.49 12.58
C PHE A 181 8.82 14.96 12.71
N ASN A 182 9.52 15.34 13.76
CA ASN A 182 10.77 14.67 14.14
C ASN A 182 10.48 13.36 14.89
N GLU A 183 11.52 12.54 15.13
CA GLU A 183 11.39 11.21 15.75
C GLU A 183 10.62 11.26 17.10
N LYS A 184 10.93 12.24 17.94
CA LYS A 184 10.30 12.40 19.25
C LYS A 184 8.82 12.83 19.16
N GLU A 185 8.50 13.69 18.21
CA GLU A 185 7.12 14.08 17.92
C GLU A 185 6.31 12.92 17.38
N LEU A 186 6.93 12.07 16.51
CA LEU A 186 6.31 10.86 15.99
C LEU A 186 5.95 9.85 17.08
N GLU A 187 6.75 9.74 18.16
CA GLU A 187 6.41 8.86 19.30
C GLU A 187 5.07 9.26 19.93
N PHE A 188 4.83 10.57 20.14
CA PHE A 188 3.55 11.05 20.67
C PHE A 188 2.38 10.78 19.72
N ILE A 189 2.57 11.09 18.44
CA ILE A 189 1.53 10.98 17.41
C ILE A 189 1.18 9.51 17.12
N SER A 190 2.17 8.62 17.07
CA SER A 190 1.96 7.20 16.81
C SER A 190 1.05 6.55 17.86
N SER A 191 1.13 7.00 19.11
CA SER A 191 0.28 6.51 20.21
C SER A 191 -1.22 6.83 20.01
N LEU A 192 -1.55 7.82 19.18
CA LEU A 192 -2.92 8.26 18.91
C LEU A 192 -3.60 7.48 17.80
N GLN A 193 -2.83 6.77 16.97
CA GLN A 193 -3.33 6.03 15.81
C GLN A 193 -4.24 6.89 14.93
N LEU A 194 -3.79 8.11 14.60
CA LEU A 194 -4.54 9.03 13.76
C LEU A 194 -4.74 8.45 12.37
N ILE A 195 -5.93 8.65 11.81
CA ILE A 195 -6.32 8.14 10.50
C ILE A 195 -5.75 9.01 9.39
N THR A 196 -5.81 10.33 9.57
CA THR A 196 -5.40 11.31 8.56
C THR A 196 -3.89 11.49 8.42
N ILE A 197 -3.08 10.80 9.26
CA ILE A 197 -1.63 10.72 9.09
C ILE A 197 -1.22 9.67 8.07
N LYS A 198 -2.09 8.69 7.80
CA LYS A 198 -1.79 7.58 6.88
C LYS A 198 -1.57 8.11 5.46
N PRO A 199 -0.60 7.56 4.72
CA PRO A 199 -0.41 7.89 3.33
C PRO A 199 -1.62 7.45 2.50
N VAL A 200 -1.89 8.20 1.44
CA VAL A 200 -3.06 8.01 0.57
C VAL A 200 -2.63 7.91 -0.88
N LEU A 201 -3.26 7.00 -1.62
CA LEU A 201 -3.21 6.88 -3.06
C LEU A 201 -4.63 7.13 -3.60
N TYR A 202 -4.79 8.07 -4.52
CA TYR A 202 -6.08 8.34 -5.16
C TYR A 202 -6.26 7.50 -6.40
N VAL A 203 -7.34 6.73 -6.47
CA VAL A 203 -7.71 5.88 -7.59
C VAL A 203 -8.89 6.52 -8.31
N CYS A 204 -8.63 7.20 -9.43
CA CYS A 204 -9.66 7.77 -10.29
C CYS A 204 -10.25 6.65 -11.15
N ASN A 205 -11.44 6.16 -10.77
CA ASN A 205 -12.18 5.18 -11.54
C ASN A 205 -12.87 5.90 -12.72
N VAL A 206 -12.43 5.59 -13.93
CA VAL A 206 -12.90 6.19 -15.19
C VAL A 206 -13.64 5.17 -16.05
N ASP A 207 -14.27 5.63 -17.13
CA ASP A 207 -14.74 4.76 -18.22
C ASP A 207 -13.58 4.23 -19.07
N GLU A 208 -13.83 3.22 -19.91
CA GLU A 208 -12.85 2.60 -20.79
C GLU A 208 -12.15 3.61 -21.70
N SER A 209 -12.92 4.53 -22.31
CA SER A 209 -12.39 5.52 -23.24
C SER A 209 -11.37 6.48 -22.61
N SER A 210 -11.43 6.63 -21.29
CA SER A 210 -10.56 7.48 -20.46
C SER A 210 -9.42 6.70 -19.78
N ALA A 211 -9.31 5.39 -19.98
CA ALA A 211 -8.37 4.52 -19.27
C ALA A 211 -6.89 4.90 -19.49
N VAL A 212 -6.56 5.40 -20.67
CA VAL A 212 -5.17 5.77 -21.05
C VAL A 212 -4.85 7.21 -20.65
N SER A 213 -5.69 8.16 -21.02
CA SER A 213 -5.39 9.60 -20.90
C SER A 213 -6.07 10.30 -19.71
N GLY A 214 -7.07 9.66 -19.10
CA GLY A 214 -7.96 10.31 -18.14
C GLY A 214 -8.98 11.23 -18.81
N ASN A 215 -9.62 12.04 -18.00
CA ASN A 215 -10.65 13.00 -18.42
C ASN A 215 -10.64 14.23 -17.48
N SER A 216 -11.58 15.16 -17.72
CA SER A 216 -11.68 16.39 -16.91
C SER A 216 -11.88 16.16 -15.41
N TYR A 217 -12.53 15.07 -15.00
CA TYR A 217 -12.67 14.70 -13.59
C TYR A 217 -11.33 14.34 -12.97
N VAL A 218 -10.49 13.60 -13.70
CA VAL A 218 -9.13 13.25 -13.27
C VAL A 218 -8.28 14.52 -13.11
N ASP A 219 -8.39 15.47 -14.02
CA ASP A 219 -7.67 16.74 -13.94
C ASP A 219 -8.10 17.56 -12.72
N MET A 220 -9.40 17.56 -12.39
CA MET A 220 -9.91 18.18 -11.17
C MET A 220 -9.30 17.55 -9.91
N VAL A 221 -9.19 16.21 -9.87
CA VAL A 221 -8.57 15.52 -8.73
C VAL A 221 -7.09 15.86 -8.64
N LYS A 222 -6.33 15.79 -9.73
CA LYS A 222 -4.90 16.12 -9.75
C LYS A 222 -4.64 17.55 -9.25
N GLU A 223 -5.46 18.51 -9.68
CA GLU A 223 -5.35 19.90 -9.21
C GLU A 223 -5.68 20.03 -7.72
N ALA A 224 -6.72 19.32 -7.25
CA ALA A 224 -7.13 19.36 -5.83
C ALA A 224 -6.07 18.78 -4.88
N VAL A 225 -5.30 17.77 -5.35
CA VAL A 225 -4.30 17.08 -4.50
C VAL A 225 -2.86 17.49 -4.79
N LYS A 226 -2.61 18.47 -5.65
CA LYS A 226 -1.26 18.88 -6.09
C LYS A 226 -0.30 19.29 -4.96
N ASN A 227 -0.85 19.70 -3.83
CA ASN A 227 -0.07 20.07 -2.63
C ASN A 227 -0.01 18.92 -1.60
N GLU A 228 -0.61 17.77 -1.89
CA GLU A 228 -0.48 16.56 -1.10
C GLU A 228 0.65 15.71 -1.69
N ASP A 229 1.44 15.07 -0.86
CA ASP A 229 2.41 14.05 -1.32
C ASP A 229 1.65 12.74 -1.59
N ALA A 230 0.84 12.75 -2.65
CA ALA A 230 -0.06 11.66 -2.98
C ALA A 230 -0.07 11.38 -4.49
N GLU A 231 0.05 10.11 -4.85
CA GLU A 231 -0.04 9.65 -6.23
C GLU A 231 -1.52 9.57 -6.66
N VAL A 232 -1.79 9.86 -7.95
CA VAL A 232 -3.10 9.71 -8.58
C VAL A 232 -2.99 8.67 -9.70
N ILE A 233 -3.73 7.58 -9.56
CA ILE A 233 -3.81 6.52 -10.58
C ILE A 233 -5.14 6.60 -11.32
N ILE A 234 -5.07 6.46 -12.65
CA ILE A 234 -6.24 6.33 -13.54
C ILE A 234 -6.50 4.85 -13.75
N LEU A 235 -7.71 4.40 -13.50
CA LEU A 235 -8.11 3.00 -13.59
C LEU A 235 -9.54 2.87 -14.09
N ALA A 236 -9.77 2.16 -15.19
CA ALA A 236 -11.11 1.79 -15.65
C ALA A 236 -11.51 0.48 -14.97
N VAL A 237 -12.11 0.56 -13.77
CA VAL A 237 -12.41 -0.62 -12.95
C VAL A 237 -13.35 -1.61 -13.63
N GLY A 238 -14.29 -1.13 -14.48
CA GLY A 238 -15.13 -2.00 -15.31
C GLY A 238 -14.30 -2.84 -16.27
N THR A 239 -13.42 -2.20 -17.03
CA THR A 239 -12.50 -2.84 -17.97
C THR A 239 -11.54 -3.82 -17.27
N GLU A 240 -11.04 -3.46 -16.07
CA GLU A 240 -10.23 -4.39 -15.27
C GLU A 240 -11.00 -5.65 -14.84
N ALA A 241 -12.32 -5.51 -14.59
CA ALA A 241 -13.16 -6.66 -14.31
C ALA A 241 -13.27 -7.58 -15.54
N ASP A 242 -13.50 -7.02 -16.71
CA ASP A 242 -13.57 -7.77 -17.98
C ASP A 242 -12.23 -8.49 -18.26
N ILE A 243 -11.07 -7.81 -18.07
CA ILE A 243 -9.73 -8.40 -18.20
C ILE A 243 -9.54 -9.55 -17.22
N SER A 244 -10.06 -9.43 -16.00
CA SER A 244 -9.90 -10.45 -14.95
C SER A 244 -10.70 -11.72 -15.22
N GLU A 245 -11.71 -11.67 -16.11
CA GLU A 245 -12.50 -12.82 -16.54
C GLU A 245 -11.83 -13.62 -17.67
N LEU A 246 -10.89 -13.01 -18.40
CA LEU A 246 -10.13 -13.70 -19.45
C LEU A 246 -9.14 -14.69 -18.83
N GLU A 247 -9.24 -15.96 -19.19
CA GLU A 247 -8.36 -17.02 -18.68
C GLU A 247 -7.03 -17.08 -19.46
N ASP A 248 -7.09 -16.83 -20.77
CA ASP A 248 -5.93 -16.94 -21.67
C ASP A 248 -5.05 -15.68 -21.60
N TYR A 249 -3.73 -15.89 -21.54
CA TYR A 249 -2.76 -14.80 -21.48
C TYR A 249 -2.73 -13.98 -22.77
N ASP A 250 -2.79 -14.64 -23.93
CA ASP A 250 -2.70 -13.99 -25.23
C ASP A 250 -3.97 -13.18 -25.49
N GLU A 251 -5.15 -13.69 -25.10
CA GLU A 251 -6.41 -12.94 -25.16
C GLU A 251 -6.34 -11.67 -24.32
N ARG A 252 -5.79 -11.74 -23.11
CA ARG A 252 -5.58 -10.56 -22.26
C ARG A 252 -4.66 -9.53 -22.89
N GLN A 253 -3.54 -9.99 -23.49
CA GLN A 253 -2.62 -9.06 -24.15
C GLN A 253 -3.26 -8.38 -25.35
N LEU A 254 -3.99 -9.11 -26.19
CA LEU A 254 -4.74 -8.54 -27.30
C LEU A 254 -5.77 -7.53 -26.85
N PHE A 255 -6.51 -7.81 -25.78
CA PHE A 255 -7.48 -6.89 -25.22
C PHE A 255 -6.81 -5.60 -24.70
N LEU A 256 -5.71 -5.72 -23.98
CA LEU A 256 -4.93 -4.56 -23.50
C LEU A 256 -4.40 -3.71 -24.66
N GLU A 257 -3.88 -4.34 -25.72
CA GLU A 257 -3.41 -3.64 -26.91
C GLU A 257 -4.54 -2.88 -27.64
N ASP A 258 -5.72 -3.49 -27.75
CA ASP A 258 -6.90 -2.89 -28.38
C ASP A 258 -7.35 -1.61 -27.69
N ILE A 259 -7.31 -1.59 -26.35
CA ILE A 259 -7.63 -0.39 -25.56
C ILE A 259 -6.44 0.55 -25.32
N GLY A 260 -5.27 0.23 -25.90
CA GLY A 260 -4.05 1.06 -25.82
C GLY A 260 -3.30 1.01 -24.49
N LEU A 261 -3.54 -0.01 -23.68
CA LEU A 261 -2.82 -0.23 -22.42
C LEU A 261 -1.65 -1.22 -22.62
N LYS A 262 -0.52 -0.96 -21.99
CA LYS A 262 0.66 -1.85 -22.02
C LYS A 262 0.57 -2.98 -20.98
N GLU A 263 -0.20 -2.75 -19.94
CA GLU A 263 -0.40 -3.68 -18.81
C GLU A 263 -1.72 -3.38 -18.11
N ALA A 264 -2.25 -4.33 -17.37
CA ALA A 264 -3.43 -4.15 -16.54
C ALA A 264 -3.19 -3.03 -15.50
N GLY A 265 -4.17 -2.14 -15.36
CA GLY A 265 -4.09 -1.04 -14.40
C GLY A 265 -4.04 -1.53 -12.95
N VAL A 266 -4.66 -2.69 -12.66
CA VAL A 266 -4.57 -3.39 -11.38
C VAL A 266 -3.11 -3.71 -11.03
N SER A 267 -2.26 -4.14 -11.97
CA SER A 267 -0.84 -4.38 -11.74
C SER A 267 -0.08 -3.11 -11.32
N ARG A 268 -0.38 -1.99 -11.97
CA ARG A 268 0.17 -0.67 -11.58
C ARG A 268 -0.28 -0.28 -10.17
N LEU A 269 -1.58 -0.46 -9.87
CA LEU A 269 -2.15 -0.14 -8.56
C LEU A 269 -1.48 -0.96 -7.44
N ILE A 270 -1.26 -2.26 -7.65
CA ILE A 270 -0.59 -3.12 -6.67
C ILE A 270 0.83 -2.62 -6.39
N ARG A 271 1.60 -2.29 -7.43
CA ARG A 271 2.97 -1.75 -7.24
C ARG A 271 2.98 -0.40 -6.54
N SER A 272 2.05 0.50 -6.89
CA SER A 272 1.93 1.79 -6.19
C SER A 272 1.47 1.63 -4.73
N ALA A 273 0.56 0.71 -4.44
CA ALA A 273 0.17 0.38 -3.06
C ALA A 273 1.35 -0.20 -2.26
N TYR A 274 2.16 -1.05 -2.88
CA TYR A 274 3.36 -1.62 -2.27
C TYR A 274 4.38 -0.53 -1.91
N LYS A 275 4.64 0.39 -2.84
CA LYS A 275 5.49 1.57 -2.62
C LYS A 275 4.93 2.52 -1.55
N LEU A 276 3.60 2.78 -1.58
CA LEU A 276 2.91 3.62 -0.60
C LEU A 276 3.07 3.09 0.83
N LEU A 277 3.10 1.77 0.99
CA LEU A 277 3.35 1.08 2.26
C LEU A 277 4.83 1.09 2.68
N ASN A 278 5.70 1.79 1.94
CA ASN A 278 7.14 1.85 2.18
C ASN A 278 7.79 0.46 2.20
N LEU A 279 7.35 -0.42 1.28
CA LEU A 279 7.83 -1.79 1.13
C LEU A 279 8.82 -1.91 -0.03
N GLN A 280 9.74 -2.86 0.09
CA GLN A 280 10.67 -3.27 -0.95
C GLN A 280 10.82 -4.79 -0.96
N THR A 281 11.44 -5.30 -2.03
CA THR A 281 11.59 -6.74 -2.27
C THR A 281 13.06 -7.13 -2.30
N TYR A 282 13.42 -8.20 -1.60
CA TYR A 282 14.64 -8.95 -1.86
C TYR A 282 14.28 -10.37 -2.31
N PHE A 283 15.23 -11.07 -2.92
CA PHE A 283 15.03 -12.40 -3.46
C PHE A 283 15.90 -13.42 -2.76
N THR A 284 15.40 -14.66 -2.71
CA THR A 284 16.22 -15.85 -2.52
C THR A 284 16.12 -16.69 -3.77
N ALA A 285 17.26 -17.15 -4.32
CA ALA A 285 17.31 -17.90 -5.56
C ALA A 285 18.00 -19.23 -5.33
N GLY A 286 17.30 -20.32 -5.60
CA GLY A 286 17.81 -21.68 -5.47
C GLY A 286 17.01 -22.66 -6.33
N VAL A 287 17.60 -23.84 -6.63
CA VAL A 287 16.99 -24.87 -7.49
C VAL A 287 15.61 -25.33 -6.99
N LYS A 288 15.38 -25.36 -5.69
CA LYS A 288 14.09 -25.75 -5.12
C LYS A 288 13.06 -24.64 -5.19
N GLU A 289 13.50 -23.39 -4.98
CA GLU A 289 12.60 -22.26 -4.89
C GLU A 289 13.34 -20.96 -5.27
N VAL A 290 12.69 -20.14 -6.09
CA VAL A 290 12.97 -18.72 -6.24
C VAL A 290 11.82 -17.96 -5.58
N ARG A 291 12.15 -17.05 -4.65
CA ARG A 291 11.12 -16.35 -3.88
C ARG A 291 11.44 -14.88 -3.70
N ALA A 292 10.42 -14.07 -3.87
CA ALA A 292 10.40 -12.64 -3.54
C ALA A 292 9.88 -12.46 -2.10
N TRP A 293 10.63 -11.71 -1.30
CA TRP A 293 10.32 -11.46 0.11
C TRP A 293 10.03 -9.98 0.32
N THR A 294 8.94 -9.69 1.02
CA THR A 294 8.51 -8.34 1.35
C THR A 294 9.16 -7.86 2.65
N ILE A 295 9.84 -6.72 2.60
CA ILE A 295 10.41 -6.05 3.79
C ILE A 295 10.14 -4.55 3.75
N PRO A 296 10.10 -3.85 4.90
CA PRO A 296 10.10 -2.39 4.91
C PRO A 296 11.40 -1.82 4.33
N ILE A 297 11.32 -0.69 3.65
CA ILE A 297 12.50 0.07 3.23
C ILE A 297 13.32 0.45 4.47
N GLY A 298 14.64 0.27 4.40
CA GLY A 298 15.55 0.49 5.53
C GLY A 298 15.73 -0.74 6.44
N ALA A 299 15.12 -1.88 6.13
CA ALA A 299 15.32 -3.12 6.90
C ALA A 299 16.77 -3.60 6.80
N THR A 300 17.35 -3.97 7.95
CA THR A 300 18.70 -4.54 8.03
C THR A 300 18.71 -6.04 7.70
N GLY A 301 19.90 -6.60 7.42
CA GLY A 301 20.07 -8.01 7.12
C GLY A 301 19.39 -8.96 8.12
N PRO A 302 19.55 -8.81 9.45
CA PRO A 302 18.83 -9.61 10.43
C PRO A 302 17.31 -9.50 10.32
N LYS A 303 16.76 -8.29 10.10
CA LYS A 303 15.32 -8.08 9.93
C LYS A 303 14.80 -8.76 8.67
N ALA A 304 15.52 -8.67 7.57
CA ALA A 304 15.21 -9.38 6.34
C ALA A 304 15.23 -10.90 6.53
N ALA A 305 16.24 -11.44 7.21
CA ALA A 305 16.32 -12.86 7.57
C ALA A 305 15.12 -13.29 8.45
N GLY A 306 14.68 -12.42 9.34
CA GLY A 306 13.54 -12.64 10.24
C GLY A 306 12.20 -12.85 9.52
N VAL A 307 12.02 -12.30 8.32
CA VAL A 307 10.83 -12.52 7.49
C VAL A 307 10.75 -13.96 7.00
N ILE A 308 11.90 -14.64 6.80
CA ILE A 308 11.93 -16.06 6.48
C ILE A 308 11.57 -16.91 7.70
N HIS A 309 12.26 -16.67 8.82
CA HIS A 309 12.00 -17.33 10.09
C HIS A 309 12.62 -16.54 11.26
N THR A 310 11.96 -16.51 12.42
CA THR A 310 12.45 -15.79 13.60
C THR A 310 13.83 -16.27 14.09
N ASP A 311 14.15 -17.55 13.89
CA ASP A 311 15.47 -18.08 14.24
C ASP A 311 16.60 -17.54 13.35
N PHE A 312 16.27 -17.20 12.07
CA PHE A 312 17.24 -16.57 11.17
C PHE A 312 17.60 -15.16 11.64
N GLU A 313 16.64 -14.41 12.19
CA GLU A 313 16.93 -13.10 12.80
C GLU A 313 17.81 -13.23 14.03
N LYS A 314 17.45 -14.13 14.95
CA LYS A 314 18.17 -14.34 16.21
C LYS A 314 19.59 -14.88 16.01
N GLY A 315 19.72 -15.88 15.13
CA GLY A 315 20.96 -16.55 14.81
C GLY A 315 21.77 -15.93 13.68
N PHE A 316 21.40 -14.76 13.17
CA PHE A 316 22.03 -14.13 12.02
C PHE A 316 23.53 -13.94 12.20
N ILE A 317 24.32 -14.47 11.26
CA ILE A 317 25.78 -14.32 11.21
C ILE A 317 26.16 -13.31 10.13
N ARG A 318 25.75 -13.57 8.89
CA ARG A 318 26.02 -12.77 7.68
C ARG A 318 25.06 -13.12 6.56
N ALA A 319 25.00 -12.27 5.55
CA ALA A 319 24.34 -12.56 4.29
C ALA A 319 25.33 -12.53 3.12
N GLU A 320 25.26 -13.53 2.24
CA GLU A 320 25.89 -13.50 0.94
C GLU A 320 24.91 -12.82 0.00
N THR A 321 25.28 -11.66 -0.55
CA THR A 321 24.37 -10.75 -1.25
C THR A 321 24.90 -10.45 -2.64
N ILE A 322 24.03 -10.54 -3.65
CA ILE A 322 24.28 -10.24 -5.06
C ILE A 322 23.23 -9.22 -5.49
N SER A 323 23.61 -8.16 -6.20
CA SER A 323 22.62 -7.28 -6.82
C SER A 323 21.87 -8.03 -7.94
N TYR A 324 20.60 -7.71 -8.16
CA TYR A 324 19.82 -8.31 -9.24
C TYR A 324 20.53 -8.12 -10.59
N GLU A 325 21.07 -6.94 -10.86
CA GLU A 325 21.78 -6.62 -12.11
C GLU A 325 23.00 -7.49 -12.32
N ASP A 326 23.82 -7.71 -11.28
CA ASP A 326 24.97 -8.61 -11.35
C ASP A 326 24.50 -10.07 -11.56
N TYR A 327 23.42 -10.50 -10.89
CA TYR A 327 22.89 -11.86 -11.07
C TYR A 327 22.43 -12.10 -12.51
N VAL A 328 21.70 -11.16 -13.12
CA VAL A 328 21.27 -11.24 -14.52
C VAL A 328 22.44 -11.20 -15.48
N THR A 329 23.43 -10.33 -15.23
CA THR A 329 24.60 -10.16 -16.08
C THR A 329 25.45 -11.43 -16.18
N TYR A 330 25.69 -12.10 -15.06
CA TYR A 330 26.54 -13.30 -15.01
C TYR A 330 25.76 -14.62 -15.09
N GLY A 331 24.44 -14.58 -14.88
CA GLY A 331 23.48 -15.67 -15.08
C GLY A 331 23.50 -16.77 -14.02
N THR A 332 24.56 -16.92 -13.20
CA THR A 332 24.63 -17.91 -12.13
C THR A 332 25.42 -17.39 -10.93
N GLU A 333 25.06 -17.83 -9.73
CA GLU A 333 25.74 -17.47 -8.48
C GLU A 333 27.26 -17.78 -8.54
N THR A 334 27.64 -18.90 -9.15
CA THR A 334 29.06 -19.28 -9.29
C THR A 334 29.83 -18.27 -10.11
N LYS A 335 29.30 -17.85 -11.27
CA LYS A 335 29.97 -16.85 -12.14
C LYS A 335 30.01 -15.46 -11.47
N VAL A 336 28.96 -15.08 -10.74
CA VAL A 336 28.97 -13.83 -9.94
C VAL A 336 30.08 -13.86 -8.91
N LYS A 337 30.29 -14.99 -8.22
CA LYS A 337 31.36 -15.18 -7.24
C LYS A 337 32.74 -15.14 -7.88
N GLU A 338 32.93 -15.80 -9.01
CA GLU A 338 34.19 -15.76 -9.80
C GLU A 338 34.51 -14.36 -10.27
N ALA A 339 33.51 -13.55 -10.63
CA ALA A 339 33.66 -12.15 -10.99
C ALA A 339 33.89 -11.21 -9.79
N GLY A 340 33.88 -11.71 -8.56
CA GLY A 340 34.07 -10.94 -7.35
C GLY A 340 32.91 -9.99 -7.01
N LYS A 341 31.71 -10.28 -7.52
CA LYS A 341 30.50 -9.45 -7.34
C LYS A 341 29.59 -9.92 -6.21
N MET A 342 29.86 -11.08 -5.62
CA MET A 342 29.17 -11.52 -4.42
C MET A 342 29.77 -10.79 -3.20
N ARG A 343 28.94 -10.07 -2.48
CA ARG A 343 29.28 -9.34 -1.26
C ARG A 343 28.97 -10.20 -0.04
N VAL A 344 29.69 -9.98 1.05
CA VAL A 344 29.41 -10.59 2.36
C VAL A 344 29.03 -9.46 3.31
N GLU A 345 27.80 -9.44 3.73
CA GLU A 345 27.20 -8.34 4.47
C GLU A 345 26.92 -8.74 5.93
N GLY A 346 27.19 -7.81 6.84
CA GLY A 346 26.99 -7.98 8.29
C GLY A 346 25.62 -7.50 8.77
N LYS A 347 25.48 -7.39 10.11
CA LYS A 347 24.20 -7.04 10.77
C LYS A 347 23.68 -5.64 10.45
N GLU A 348 24.59 -4.71 10.19
CA GLU A 348 24.24 -3.29 9.93
C GLU A 348 23.90 -3.01 8.46
N TYR A 349 24.03 -4.02 7.60
CA TYR A 349 23.72 -3.86 6.18
C TYR A 349 22.24 -3.57 6.00
N VAL A 350 21.93 -2.44 5.35
CA VAL A 350 20.57 -2.08 4.93
C VAL A 350 20.32 -2.70 3.56
N VAL A 351 19.37 -3.64 3.52
CA VAL A 351 19.02 -4.39 2.32
C VAL A 351 18.51 -3.43 1.24
N GLN A 352 19.00 -3.63 0.01
CA GLN A 352 18.58 -2.86 -1.15
C GLN A 352 17.47 -3.60 -1.92
N ASP A 353 16.58 -2.84 -2.56
CA ASP A 353 15.53 -3.41 -3.41
C ASP A 353 16.15 -4.18 -4.57
N GLY A 354 15.78 -5.45 -4.72
CA GLY A 354 16.34 -6.35 -5.74
C GLY A 354 17.55 -7.17 -5.30
N ASP A 355 18.07 -7.01 -4.08
CA ASP A 355 19.15 -7.89 -3.60
C ASP A 355 18.73 -9.37 -3.67
N VAL A 356 19.60 -10.23 -4.19
CA VAL A 356 19.50 -11.69 -4.12
C VAL A 356 20.37 -12.16 -2.97
N MET A 357 19.75 -12.74 -1.93
CA MET A 357 20.41 -12.96 -0.64
C MET A 357 20.40 -14.43 -0.21
N HIS A 358 21.52 -14.85 0.38
CA HIS A 358 21.62 -16.13 1.07
C HIS A 358 22.08 -15.90 2.51
N PHE A 359 21.25 -16.22 3.49
CA PHE A 359 21.54 -16.00 4.89
C PHE A 359 22.30 -17.15 5.52
N ARG A 360 23.34 -16.81 6.30
CA ARG A 360 24.08 -17.73 7.17
C ARG A 360 23.72 -17.42 8.61
N PHE A 361 23.20 -18.40 9.31
CA PHE A 361 22.74 -18.30 10.68
C PHE A 361 23.15 -19.52 11.49
N ASN A 362 23.16 -19.38 12.81
CA ASN A 362 23.37 -20.46 13.76
C ASN A 362 22.23 -20.43 14.79
N VAL A 363 21.62 -21.58 15.04
CA VAL A 363 20.50 -21.76 15.99
C VAL A 363 20.99 -22.52 17.20
#